data_8c0af9b14e1877a572392edbde95c762
#
_entry.id   8c0af9b14e1877a572392edbde95c762
#
_cell.length_a   1.000
_cell.length_b   1.000
_cell.length_c   1.000
_cell.angle_alpha   90.00
_cell.angle_beta   90.00
_cell.angle_gamma   90.00
#
_symmetry.space_group_name_H-M   'P 1'
#
loop_
_entity.id
_entity.type
_entity.pdbx_description
1 polymer ?
#
loop_
_entity_poly.entity_id
_entity_poly.type
_entity_poly.pdbx_seq_one_letter_code
_entity_poly.pdbx_strand_id
1 'polypeptide(L)' 'MSGKPERRNNRALREVLDELVEHVRYVARNVKTMSTQDLEYAEERLEWLADEVWRAALESTEDER' A
#
# COMPACT_ATOMS: atom_id res chain seq x y z
N MET A 1 27.00 2.22 5.84
CA MET A 1 26.53 2.15 5.51
C MET A 1 25.93 2.28 5.04
N SER A 2 25.97 2.54 4.93
CA SER A 2 25.44 2.86 4.45
C SER A 2 24.64 2.53 3.63
N GLY A 3 24.53 2.23 2.87
CA GLY A 3 23.59 1.94 2.01
C GLY A 3 22.24 2.07 2.41
N LYS A 4 21.94 2.27 3.49
CA LYS A 4 20.72 2.42 3.89
C LYS A 4 19.97 3.47 3.41
N PRO A 5 20.45 4.49 3.06
CA PRO A 5 19.69 5.57 2.66
C PRO A 5 18.79 5.29 1.53
N GLU A 6 19.20 4.58 0.62
CA GLU A 6 18.40 4.40 -0.45
C GLU A 6 17.21 3.67 -0.14
N ARG A 7 17.19 3.02 0.90
CA ARG A 7 16.07 2.41 1.21
C ARG A 7 15.00 3.22 1.56
N ARG A 8 15.19 4.42 1.88
CA ARG A 8 14.17 5.25 2.28
C ARG A 8 13.19 5.47 1.27
N ASN A 9 13.47 5.38 0.03
CA ASN A 9 12.51 5.64 -0.96
C ASN A 9 11.57 4.49 -1.09
N ASN A 10 11.93 3.35 -0.60
CA ASN A 10 11.08 2.21 -0.69
C ASN A 10 10.60 1.85 0.66
N ARG A 11 9.33 1.86 0.85
CA ARG A 11 8.80 1.49 2.13
C ARG A 11 8.88 0.00 2.29
N ALA A 12 9.06 -0.43 3.52
CA ALA A 12 9.13 -1.85 3.78
C ALA A 12 7.80 -2.47 3.43
N LEU A 13 7.85 -3.69 2.98
CA LEU A 13 6.65 -4.40 2.61
C LEU A 13 5.63 -4.38 3.72
N ARG A 14 6.09 -4.57 4.96
CA ARG A 14 5.20 -4.56 6.07
C ARG A 14 4.48 -3.25 6.22
N GLU A 15 5.14 -2.15 6.00
CA GLU A 15 4.52 -0.85 6.13
C GLU A 15 3.46 -0.66 5.07
N VAL A 16 3.74 -1.08 3.85
CA VAL A 16 2.78 -0.91 2.78
C VAL A 16 1.57 -1.80 3.01
N LEU A 17 1.82 -3.01 3.50
CA LEU A 17 0.72 -3.89 3.79
C LEU A 17 -0.16 -3.35 4.90
N ASP A 18 0.47 -2.76 5.91
CA ASP A 18 -0.31 -2.19 6.99
C ASP A 18 -1.19 -1.05 6.47
N GLU A 19 -0.64 -0.25 5.58
CA GLU A 19 -1.40 0.84 5.04
C GLU A 19 -2.55 0.33 4.19
N LEU A 20 -2.32 -0.72 3.44
CA LEU A 20 -3.36 -1.30 2.62
C LEU A 20 -4.49 -1.83 3.50
N VAL A 21 -4.14 -2.54 4.55
CA VAL A 21 -5.14 -3.09 5.43
C VAL A 21 -5.94 -1.97 6.10
N GLU A 22 -5.25 -0.91 6.50
CA GLU A 22 -5.93 0.21 7.12
C GLU A 22 -6.91 0.84 6.15
N HIS A 23 -6.51 0.97 4.91
CA HIS A 23 -7.37 1.58 3.92
C HIS A 23 -8.60 0.70 3.67
N VAL A 24 -8.39 -0.61 3.60
CA VAL A 24 -9.49 -1.52 3.39
C VAL A 24 -10.47 -1.44 4.55
N ARG A 25 -9.95 -1.35 5.76
CA ARG A 25 -10.81 -1.24 6.90
C ARG A 25 -11.59 0.06 6.89
N TYR A 26 -10.93 1.12 6.48
CA TYR A 26 -11.58 2.40 6.41
C TYR A 26 -12.75 2.34 5.44
N VAL A 27 -12.53 1.76 4.27
CA VAL A 27 -13.58 1.67 3.27
C VAL A 27 -14.71 0.78 3.79
N ALA A 28 -14.36 -0.34 4.39
CA ALA A 28 -15.37 -1.26 4.88
C ALA A 28 -16.28 -0.60 5.92
N ARG A 29 -15.68 0.25 6.75
CA ARG A 29 -16.47 0.90 7.77
C ARG A 29 -17.34 2.01 7.22
N ASN A 30 -16.94 2.65 6.17
CA ASN A 30 -17.63 3.80 5.66
C ASN A 30 -18.40 3.60 4.37
N VAL A 31 -18.35 2.42 3.83
CA VAL A 31 -18.94 2.19 2.52
C VAL A 31 -20.39 2.59 2.44
N LYS A 32 -21.13 2.39 3.49
CA LYS A 32 -22.54 2.71 3.43
C LYS A 32 -22.83 4.19 3.33
N THR A 33 -21.93 5.02 3.75
CA THR A 33 -22.14 6.43 3.70
C THR A 33 -21.31 7.09 2.61
N MET A 34 -20.57 6.31 1.82
CA MET A 34 -19.75 6.89 0.80
C MET A 34 -20.52 7.09 -0.47
N SER A 35 -20.23 8.18 -1.15
CA SER A 35 -20.89 8.44 -2.41
C SER A 35 -20.17 7.62 -3.48
N THR A 36 -20.73 7.61 -4.67
CA THR A 36 -20.11 6.90 -5.76
C THR A 36 -18.73 7.48 -6.04
N GLN A 37 -18.64 8.80 -5.95
CA GLN A 37 -17.37 9.44 -6.20
C GLN A 37 -16.34 9.04 -5.14
N ASP A 38 -16.78 8.95 -3.91
CA ASP A 38 -15.90 8.55 -2.84
C ASP A 38 -15.42 7.12 -3.05
N LEU A 39 -16.30 6.26 -3.51
CA LEU A 39 -15.93 4.90 -3.75
C LEU A 39 -14.92 4.79 -4.88
N GLU A 40 -15.08 5.58 -5.91
CA GLU A 40 -14.14 5.56 -7.00
C GLU A 40 -12.78 6.02 -6.55
N TYR A 41 -12.77 7.02 -5.69
CA TYR A 41 -11.54 7.53 -5.19
C TYR A 41 -10.85 6.47 -4.34
N ALA A 42 -11.63 5.79 -3.51
CA ALA A 42 -11.08 4.75 -2.65
C ALA A 42 -10.55 3.60 -3.49
N GLU A 43 -11.22 3.29 -4.58
CA GLU A 43 -10.78 2.22 -5.43
C GLU A 43 -9.44 2.57 -6.08
N GLU A 44 -9.30 3.81 -6.50
CA GLU A 44 -8.06 4.25 -7.10
C GLU A 44 -6.92 4.12 -6.12
N ARG A 45 -7.17 4.52 -4.89
CA ARG A 45 -6.15 4.44 -3.89
C ARG A 45 -5.80 3.00 -3.57
N LEU A 46 -6.79 2.14 -3.61
CA LEU A 46 -6.57 0.75 -3.34
C LEU A 46 -5.66 0.14 -4.41
N GLU A 47 -5.88 0.52 -5.65
CA GLU A 47 -5.05 0.03 -6.72
C GLU A 47 -3.63 0.52 -6.57
N TRP A 48 -3.49 1.76 -6.14
CA TRP A 48 -2.20 2.32 -5.93
C TRP A 48 -1.45 1.56 -4.86
N LEU A 49 -2.11 1.30 -3.75
CA LEU A 49 -1.47 0.60 -2.66
C LEU A 49 -1.15 -0.83 -3.04
N ALA A 50 -2.03 -1.45 -3.81
CA ALA A 50 -1.78 -2.81 -4.27
C ALA A 50 -0.54 -2.86 -5.15
N ASP A 51 -0.38 -1.85 -5.99
CA ASP A 51 0.77 -1.80 -6.85
C ASP A 51 2.04 -1.62 -6.03
N GLU A 52 1.95 -0.82 -5.01
CA GLU A 52 3.09 -0.58 -4.15
C GLU A 52 3.47 -1.85 -3.39
N VAL A 53 2.46 -2.61 -2.96
CA VAL A 53 2.73 -3.86 -2.28
C VAL A 53 3.45 -4.81 -3.22
N TRP A 54 3.01 -4.85 -4.47
CA TRP A 54 3.61 -5.73 -5.44
C TRP A 54 5.07 -5.39 -5.66
N ARG A 55 5.37 -4.12 -5.78
CA ARG A 55 6.73 -3.70 -5.96
C ARG A 55 7.59 -4.01 -4.76
N ALA A 56 7.06 -3.76 -3.58
CA ALA A 56 7.81 -4.02 -2.37
C ALA A 56 8.07 -5.51 -2.23
N ALA A 57 7.09 -6.32 -2.62
CA ALA A 57 7.24 -7.75 -2.51
C ALA A 57 8.33 -8.25 -3.46
N LEU A 58 8.36 -7.69 -4.65
CA LEU A 58 9.36 -8.10 -5.60
C LEU A 58 10.76 -7.74 -5.13
N GLU A 59 10.88 -6.55 -4.56
CA GLU A 59 12.16 -6.14 -4.07
C GLU A 59 12.61 -6.97 -2.90
N SER A 60 11.68 -7.31 -2.06
CA SER A 60 12.00 -8.11 -0.91
C SER A 60 12.48 -9.47 -1.34
N THR A 61 11.86 -10.04 -2.34
CA THR A 61 12.24 -11.32 -2.83
C THR A 61 13.64 -11.29 -3.39
N GLU A 62 13.94 -10.25 -4.11
CA GLU A 62 15.25 -10.13 -4.67
C GLU A 62 16.29 -10.01 -3.60
N ASP A 63 15.99 -9.27 -2.57
CA ASP A 63 16.91 -9.11 -1.51
C ASP A 63 17.20 -10.38 -0.82
N GLU A 64 16.27 -11.24 -0.73
CA GLU A 64 16.46 -12.43 -0.08
C GLU A 64 17.36 -13.36 -0.77
N ARG A 65 17.68 -13.17 -1.95
CA ARG A 65 18.45 -14.02 -2.65
C ARG A 65 19.69 -13.89 -2.46
#